data_f02afa7e5e54affa966565af0ba819ee
#
_entry.id   f02afa7e5e54affa966565af0ba819ee
#
_cell.length_a   1.000
_cell.length_b   1.000
_cell.length_c   1.000
_cell.angle_alpha   90.00
_cell.angle_beta   90.00
_cell.angle_gamma   90.00
#
_symmetry.space_group_name_H-M   'P 1'
#
loop_
_entity.id
_entity.type
_entity.pdbx_description
1 polymer ?
#
loop_
_entity_poly.entity_id
_entity_poly.type
_entity_poly.pdbx_seq_one_letter_code
_entity_poly.pdbx_strand_id
1 'polypeptide(L)'
;MKVREILESLNEKQRRTVQKCLASCEILDLEEEVVTELSGDLIDFVKVLSNPIRAGILKMLKNRWMCVCLIAKALNQDQTLISHHLRTLKRMNLLHERREGKLRFYRTNLEELKKYVYMLEKELL
;
A
#
# COMPACT_ATOMS: atom_id res chain seq x y z
N MET A 1 10.67 13.65 -15.56
CA MET A 1 10.75 13.64 -17.03
C MET A 1 9.51 14.32 -17.61
N LYS A 2 9.71 15.29 -18.47
CA LYS A 2 8.60 15.98 -19.12
C LYS A 2 7.98 15.12 -20.22
N VAL A 3 6.70 15.34 -20.50
CA VAL A 3 6.00 14.67 -21.59
C VAL A 3 6.76 14.84 -22.92
N ARG A 4 7.30 16.03 -23.17
CA ARG A 4 8.14 16.31 -24.36
C ARG A 4 9.30 15.33 -24.50
N GLU A 5 10.02 15.06 -23.41
CA GLU A 5 11.16 14.15 -23.41
C GLU A 5 10.74 12.71 -23.71
N ILE A 6 9.58 12.30 -23.21
CA ILE A 6 9.01 10.99 -23.50
C ILE A 6 8.67 10.88 -24.99
N LEU A 7 8.02 11.90 -25.51
CA LEU A 7 7.66 11.95 -26.93
C LEU A 7 8.91 11.85 -27.84
N GLU A 8 9.96 12.58 -27.51
CA GLU A 8 11.22 12.58 -28.25
C GLU A 8 11.94 11.22 -28.19
N SER A 9 11.69 10.42 -27.17
CA SER A 9 12.27 9.09 -27.02
C SER A 9 11.57 7.99 -27.82
N LEU A 10 10.40 8.29 -28.40
CA LEU A 10 9.68 7.35 -29.26
C LEU A 10 10.41 7.16 -30.59
N ASN A 11 10.18 6.01 -31.24
CA ASN A 11 10.65 5.83 -32.60
C ASN A 11 9.96 6.83 -33.54
N GLU A 12 10.50 7.02 -34.72
CA GLU A 12 10.00 8.03 -35.66
C GLU A 12 8.53 7.83 -36.04
N LYS A 13 8.12 6.59 -36.26
CA LYS A 13 6.75 6.25 -36.63
C LYS A 13 5.76 6.59 -35.53
N GLN A 14 6.08 6.19 -34.30
CA GLN A 14 5.27 6.46 -33.13
C GLN A 14 5.18 7.96 -32.86
N ARG A 15 6.30 8.66 -32.91
CA ARG A 15 6.35 10.10 -32.70
C ARG A 15 5.46 10.86 -33.69
N ARG A 16 5.53 10.52 -34.98
CA ARG A 16 4.68 11.14 -36.02
C ARG A 16 3.20 10.91 -35.75
N THR A 17 2.83 9.69 -35.36
CA THR A 17 1.44 9.36 -35.03
C THR A 17 0.91 10.18 -33.86
N VAL A 18 1.70 10.28 -32.79
CA VAL A 18 1.32 11.08 -31.61
C VAL A 18 1.25 12.56 -31.95
N GLN A 19 2.23 13.09 -32.69
CA GLN A 19 2.25 14.50 -33.09
C GLN A 19 1.03 14.87 -33.95
N LYS A 20 0.60 14.00 -34.86
CA LYS A 20 -0.62 14.22 -35.66
C LYS A 20 -1.85 14.30 -34.79
N CYS A 21 -1.94 13.40 -33.78
CA CYS A 21 -3.05 13.42 -32.83
C CYS A 21 -3.07 14.72 -32.04
N LEU A 22 -1.92 15.16 -31.52
CA LEU A 22 -1.80 16.38 -30.74
C LEU A 22 -2.06 17.65 -31.51
N ALA A 23 -1.85 17.64 -32.83
CA ALA A 23 -2.15 18.79 -33.72
C ALA A 23 -3.65 19.08 -33.79
N SER A 24 -4.50 18.07 -33.57
CA SER A 24 -5.95 18.19 -33.67
C SER A 24 -6.67 18.25 -32.31
N CYS A 25 -5.97 18.04 -31.21
CA CYS A 25 -6.58 18.10 -29.87
C CYS A 25 -5.53 18.45 -28.81
N GLU A 26 -5.97 19.18 -27.78
CA GLU A 26 -5.10 19.63 -26.69
C GLU A 26 -5.31 18.77 -25.43
N ILE A 27 -5.11 17.45 -25.55
CA ILE A 27 -5.31 16.53 -24.43
C ILE A 27 -4.06 16.32 -23.59
N LEU A 28 -2.92 16.85 -24.02
CA LEU A 28 -1.63 16.60 -23.39
C LEU A 28 -0.78 17.86 -23.37
N ASP A 29 -0.26 18.20 -22.22
CA ASP A 29 0.69 19.29 -22.03
C ASP A 29 2.11 18.74 -22.11
N LEU A 30 2.88 19.20 -23.10
CA LEU A 30 4.25 18.74 -23.33
C LEU A 30 5.23 19.18 -22.25
N GLU A 31 4.90 20.21 -21.49
CA GLU A 31 5.76 20.72 -20.41
C GLU A 31 5.46 20.09 -19.06
N GLU A 32 4.41 19.28 -18.98
CA GLU A 32 4.01 18.63 -17.74
C GLU A 32 5.05 17.59 -17.31
N GLU A 33 5.37 17.59 -16.02
CA GLU A 33 6.21 16.56 -15.42
C GLU A 33 5.42 15.28 -15.20
N VAL A 34 6.01 14.16 -15.61
CA VAL A 34 5.43 12.83 -15.40
C VAL A 34 6.18 12.16 -14.24
N VAL A 35 5.45 11.87 -13.18
CA VAL A 35 5.96 11.15 -12.01
C VAL A 35 5.38 9.75 -12.02
N THR A 36 6.24 8.75 -12.03
CA THR A 36 5.83 7.35 -12.17
C THR A 36 6.05 6.52 -10.92
N GLU A 37 6.77 7.05 -9.94
CA GLU A 37 7.16 6.31 -8.77
C GLU A 37 6.34 6.71 -7.55
N LEU A 38 5.84 5.69 -6.83
CA LEU A 38 5.27 5.86 -5.50
C LEU A 38 6.40 5.79 -4.47
N SER A 39 6.20 6.39 -3.30
CA SER A 39 7.18 6.27 -2.22
C SER A 39 7.39 4.79 -1.85
N GLY A 40 8.63 4.44 -1.46
CA GLY A 40 8.96 3.08 -1.06
C GLY A 40 8.13 2.59 0.13
N ASP A 41 7.87 3.48 1.08
CA ASP A 41 7.04 3.17 2.25
C ASP A 41 5.62 2.81 1.85
N LEU A 42 5.04 3.53 0.89
CA LEU A 42 3.70 3.25 0.39
C LEU A 42 3.65 1.91 -0.35
N ILE A 43 4.66 1.61 -1.15
CA ILE A 43 4.74 0.31 -1.84
C ILE A 43 4.84 -0.83 -0.84
N ASP A 44 5.65 -0.68 0.21
CA ASP A 44 5.77 -1.70 1.26
C ASP A 44 4.44 -1.91 1.98
N PHE A 45 3.72 -0.83 2.28
CA PHE A 45 2.39 -0.90 2.87
C PHE A 45 1.41 -1.67 1.99
N VAL A 46 1.36 -1.35 0.70
CA VAL A 46 0.46 -2.03 -0.25
C VAL A 46 0.79 -3.53 -0.33
N LYS A 47 2.06 -3.88 -0.36
CA LYS A 47 2.50 -5.28 -0.37
C LYS A 47 2.03 -6.03 0.87
N VAL A 48 2.18 -5.43 2.03
CA VAL A 48 1.74 -6.02 3.29
C VAL A 48 0.22 -6.20 3.30
N LEU A 49 -0.51 -5.17 2.86
CA LEU A 49 -1.97 -5.18 2.85
C LEU A 49 -2.56 -6.14 1.80
N SER A 50 -1.82 -6.50 0.77
CA SER A 50 -2.31 -7.35 -0.31
C SER A 50 -2.59 -8.80 0.10
N ASN A 51 -2.09 -9.23 1.24
CA ASN A 51 -2.34 -10.57 1.77
C ASN A 51 -3.69 -10.59 2.51
N PRO A 52 -4.64 -11.48 2.13
CA PRO A 52 -5.98 -11.49 2.74
C PRO A 52 -5.97 -11.81 4.24
N ILE A 53 -5.03 -12.62 4.71
CA ILE A 53 -4.92 -12.93 6.14
C ILE A 53 -4.48 -11.68 6.90
N ARG A 54 -3.46 -10.97 6.44
CA ARG A 54 -3.00 -9.73 7.07
C ARG A 54 -4.07 -8.64 7.06
N ALA A 55 -4.74 -8.48 5.93
CA ALA A 55 -5.86 -7.53 5.83
C ALA A 55 -6.99 -7.89 6.81
N GLY A 56 -7.31 -9.18 6.91
CA GLY A 56 -8.29 -9.70 7.86
C GLY A 56 -7.90 -9.45 9.32
N ILE A 57 -6.63 -9.62 9.65
CA ILE A 57 -6.12 -9.32 11.00
C ILE A 57 -6.33 -7.83 11.33
N LEU A 58 -5.95 -6.94 10.44
CA LEU A 58 -6.11 -5.50 10.65
C LEU A 58 -7.57 -5.12 10.84
N LYS A 59 -8.45 -5.69 10.03
CA LYS A 59 -9.89 -5.45 10.15
C LYS A 59 -10.45 -5.97 11.46
N MET A 60 -10.09 -7.18 11.86
CA MET A 60 -10.56 -7.83 13.07
C MET A 60 -10.09 -7.09 14.33
N LEU A 61 -8.87 -6.60 14.33
CA LEU A 61 -8.25 -5.92 15.48
C LEU A 61 -8.51 -4.41 15.51
N LYS A 62 -9.28 -3.90 14.60
CA LYS A 62 -9.62 -2.49 14.51
C LYS A 62 -10.17 -1.90 15.82
N ASN A 63 -11.02 -2.65 16.50
CA ASN A 63 -11.74 -2.18 17.70
C ASN A 63 -11.50 -3.04 18.94
N ARG A 64 -10.55 -3.97 18.90
CA ARG A 64 -10.39 -4.92 20.00
C ARG A 64 -8.98 -5.45 20.10
N TRP A 65 -8.65 -5.90 21.31
CA TRP A 65 -7.43 -6.61 21.59
C TRP A 65 -7.66 -8.11 21.51
N MET A 66 -6.81 -8.82 20.80
CA MET A 66 -6.87 -10.29 20.72
C MET A 66 -5.47 -10.88 20.75
N CYS A 67 -5.34 -12.04 21.40
CA CYS A 67 -4.10 -12.80 21.42
C CYS A 67 -4.01 -13.73 20.19
N VAL A 68 -2.81 -14.28 19.96
CA VAL A 68 -2.53 -15.15 18.79
C VAL A 68 -3.52 -16.31 18.70
N CYS A 69 -3.84 -16.96 19.81
CA CYS A 69 -4.78 -18.11 19.84
C CYS A 69 -6.16 -17.73 19.30
N LEU A 70 -6.67 -16.59 19.76
CA LEU A 70 -7.99 -16.10 19.33
C LEU A 70 -7.99 -15.70 17.86
N ILE A 71 -6.94 -15.03 17.42
CA ILE A 71 -6.79 -14.62 16.01
C ILE A 71 -6.74 -15.86 15.11
N ALA A 72 -5.89 -16.82 15.45
CA ALA A 72 -5.73 -18.05 14.69
C ALA A 72 -7.05 -18.81 14.58
N LYS A 73 -7.78 -18.92 15.68
CA LYS A 73 -9.07 -19.60 15.71
C LYS A 73 -10.11 -18.89 14.86
N ALA A 74 -10.18 -17.56 14.99
CA ALA A 74 -11.13 -16.75 14.23
C ALA A 74 -10.91 -16.85 12.72
N LEU A 75 -9.65 -16.94 12.28
CA LEU A 75 -9.30 -17.03 10.88
C LEU A 75 -9.13 -18.47 10.38
N ASN A 76 -9.29 -19.44 11.28
CA ASN A 76 -9.08 -20.87 10.99
C ASN A 76 -7.70 -21.11 10.36
N GLN A 77 -6.67 -20.55 10.98
CA GLN A 77 -5.29 -20.65 10.52
C GLN A 77 -4.39 -21.18 11.64
N ASP A 78 -3.23 -21.71 11.25
CA ASP A 78 -2.23 -22.16 12.17
C ASP A 78 -1.62 -21.00 12.97
N GLN A 79 -1.37 -21.19 14.26
CA GLN A 79 -0.80 -20.15 15.13
C GLN A 79 0.59 -19.68 14.66
N THR A 80 1.39 -20.59 14.12
CA THR A 80 2.72 -20.26 13.62
C THR A 80 2.62 -19.29 12.44
N LEU A 81 1.68 -19.54 11.53
CA LEU A 81 1.40 -18.66 10.39
C LEU A 81 0.92 -17.28 10.86
N ILE A 82 -0.02 -17.26 11.80
CA ILE A 82 -0.53 -16.01 12.36
C ILE A 82 0.58 -15.22 13.03
N SER A 83 1.43 -15.86 13.83
CA SER A 83 2.57 -15.21 14.48
C SER A 83 3.51 -14.56 13.44
N HIS A 84 3.72 -15.22 12.30
CA HIS A 84 4.52 -14.69 11.22
C HIS A 84 3.88 -13.43 10.62
N HIS A 85 2.58 -13.45 10.37
CA HIS A 85 1.86 -12.29 9.84
C HIS A 85 1.81 -11.12 10.83
N LEU A 86 1.64 -11.41 12.13
CA LEU A 86 1.69 -10.38 13.17
C LEU A 86 3.06 -9.71 13.23
N ARG A 87 4.13 -10.48 13.07
CA ARG A 87 5.48 -9.94 13.02
C ARG A 87 5.67 -9.00 11.82
N THR A 88 5.17 -9.39 10.66
CA THR A 88 5.22 -8.55 9.44
C THR A 88 4.48 -7.23 9.64
N LEU A 89 3.26 -7.28 10.19
CA LEU A 89 2.48 -6.09 10.49
C LEU A 89 3.15 -5.20 11.54
N LYS A 90 3.74 -5.80 12.55
CA LYS A 90 4.44 -5.08 13.62
C LYS A 90 5.67 -4.33 13.11
N ARG A 91 6.40 -4.88 12.14
CA ARG A 91 7.55 -4.20 11.52
C ARG A 91 7.17 -2.87 10.89
N MET A 92 5.95 -2.74 10.41
CA MET A 92 5.42 -1.52 9.82
C MET A 92 4.68 -0.64 10.83
N ASN A 93 4.77 -0.99 12.09
CA ASN A 93 4.09 -0.28 13.17
C ASN A 93 2.55 -0.24 13.01
N LEU A 94 1.99 -1.26 12.36
CA LEU A 94 0.54 -1.35 12.13
C LEU A 94 -0.22 -2.00 13.29
N LEU A 95 0.49 -2.47 14.31
CA LEU A 95 -0.10 -3.10 15.49
C LEU A 95 0.41 -2.47 16.76
N HIS A 96 -0.50 -2.29 17.72
CA HIS A 96 -0.16 -2.12 19.13
C HIS A 96 -0.05 -3.50 19.77
N GLU A 97 0.84 -3.63 20.70
CA GLU A 97 1.05 -4.87 21.45
C GLU A 97 0.94 -4.59 22.95
N ARG A 98 0.27 -5.47 23.66
CA ARG A 98 0.10 -5.39 25.11
C ARG A 98 0.27 -6.76 25.72
N ARG A 99 1.09 -6.85 26.73
CA ARG A 99 1.31 -8.08 27.47
C ARG A 99 0.41 -8.13 28.70
N GLU A 100 -0.36 -9.22 28.83
CA GLU A 100 -1.16 -9.52 30.00
C GLU A 100 -0.83 -10.93 30.47
N GLY A 101 -0.12 -11.03 31.59
CA GLY A 101 0.38 -12.30 32.10
C GLY A 101 1.32 -12.98 31.10
N LYS A 102 0.96 -14.19 30.70
CA LYS A 102 1.74 -14.97 29.71
C LYS A 102 1.33 -14.73 28.27
N LEU A 103 0.28 -13.93 28.05
CA LEU A 103 -0.27 -13.70 26.73
C LEU A 103 0.12 -12.33 26.20
N ARG A 104 0.24 -12.25 24.89
CA ARG A 104 0.41 -11.00 24.17
C ARG A 104 -0.86 -10.73 23.37
N PHE A 105 -1.40 -9.53 23.54
CA PHE A 105 -2.58 -9.06 22.84
C PHE A 105 -2.17 -8.04 21.81
N TYR A 106 -2.89 -8.01 20.71
CA TYR A 106 -2.62 -7.11 19.59
C TYR A 106 -3.87 -6.32 19.23
N ARG A 107 -3.66 -5.10 18.81
CA ARG A 107 -4.72 -4.21 18.30
C ARG A 107 -4.16 -3.40 17.15
N THR A 108 -4.97 -3.14 16.14
CA THR A 108 -4.54 -2.33 14.99
C THR A 108 -4.18 -0.92 15.42
N ASN A 109 -3.01 -0.45 14.99
CA ASN A 109 -2.58 0.93 15.17
C ASN A 109 -3.25 1.79 14.11
N LEU A 110 -4.42 2.35 14.44
CA LEU A 110 -5.21 3.12 13.49
C LEU A 110 -4.52 4.41 13.05
N GLU A 111 -3.74 5.03 13.91
CA GLU A 111 -2.99 6.26 13.56
C GLU A 111 -1.98 5.99 12.46
N GLU A 112 -1.23 4.91 12.57
CA GLU A 112 -0.25 4.52 11.56
C GLU A 112 -0.94 4.11 10.26
N LEU A 113 -2.03 3.36 10.35
CA LEU A 113 -2.82 2.97 9.19
C LEU A 113 -3.35 4.20 8.45
N LYS A 114 -3.86 5.20 9.17
CA LYS A 114 -4.33 6.46 8.58
C LYS A 114 -3.22 7.23 7.87
N LYS A 115 -2.00 7.19 8.38
CA LYS A 115 -0.85 7.80 7.70
C LYS A 115 -0.63 7.20 6.31
N TYR A 116 -0.67 5.88 6.19
CA TYR A 116 -0.50 5.21 4.90
C TYR A 116 -1.66 5.48 3.96
N VAL A 117 -2.89 5.51 4.46
CA VAL A 117 -4.08 5.87 3.66
C VAL A 117 -3.95 7.30 3.15
N TYR A 118 -3.50 8.22 4.00
CA TYR A 118 -3.26 9.62 3.60
C TYR A 118 -2.18 9.71 2.52
N MET A 119 -1.09 8.96 2.64
CA MET A 119 -0.04 8.90 1.63
C MET A 119 -0.59 8.41 0.30
N LEU A 120 -1.44 7.37 0.34
CA LEU A 120 -2.09 6.82 -0.84
C LEU A 120 -2.96 7.87 -1.53
N GLU A 121 -3.79 8.57 -0.78
CA GLU A 121 -4.64 9.65 -1.29
C GLU A 121 -3.79 10.75 -1.94
N LYS A 122 -2.73 11.17 -1.27
CA LYS A 122 -1.87 12.25 -1.75
C LYS A 122 -1.13 11.90 -3.03
N GLU A 123 -0.68 10.66 -3.18
CA GLU A 123 0.11 10.24 -4.34
C GLU A 123 -0.74 9.77 -5.53
N LEU A 124 -1.96 9.26 -5.32
CA LEU A 124 -2.78 8.68 -6.37
C LEU A 124 -4.10 9.44 -6.64
N LEU A 125 -4.52 10.30 -5.72
CA LEU A 125 -5.72 11.10 -5.88
C LEU A 125 -5.39 12.60 -5.80
#